data_31c69dbdb12b9350500c747b7263f6c9
#
_entry.id   31c69dbdb12b9350500c747b7263f6c9
#
_cell.length_a   1.000
_cell.length_b   1.000
_cell.length_c   1.000
_cell.angle_alpha   90.00
_cell.angle_beta   90.00
_cell.angle_gamma   90.00
#
_symmetry.space_group_name_H-M   'P 1'
#
loop_
_entity.id
_entity.type
_entity.pdbx_description
1 polymer ?
#
loop_
_entity_poly.entity_id
_entity_poly.type
_entity_poly.pdbx_seq_one_letter_code
_entity_poly.pdbx_strand_id
1 'polypeptide(L)'
;MVYDELTVQFSVCIFSCLHPVHLCAMWLYSLVLCLAGVRWKSTVQFASRPDLPKLAYKRVKGKSPGVVFLPGYASNMNGQKAEALEEFCRSLGHSILRFDYTGHGASEGVLAEGTIGTWKKDVLFVLDELVEGPQILVGSSIGGWLMLLVAIARPEKTAALVGIATAADHIVTSFKALPLEVRKEFEEKGEWTVPTKHSEEGVYRFSMDFLREAENHCVLQGPIPITCPVRLIHGLKDEDVPWHISMQVAERILSNDVDVILRRQGQHRMSEKDDIKLMVYTIDDLIDKLTTMV
;
A
#
# COMPACT_ATOMS: atom_id res chain seq x y z
N MET A 1 38.09 28.77 -15.69
CA MET A 1 37.57 30.00 -16.31
C MET A 1 36.79 29.57 -17.54
N VAL A 2 35.51 29.54 -17.45
CA VAL A 2 34.40 30.02 -18.28
C VAL A 2 33.12 29.40 -17.71
N TYR A 3 32.27 30.26 -17.17
CA TYR A 3 30.88 29.96 -16.79
C TYR A 3 30.02 29.99 -18.05
N ASP A 4 29.11 29.03 -18.21
CA ASP A 4 28.03 29.12 -19.18
C ASP A 4 26.70 29.19 -18.49
N GLU A 5 25.99 30.31 -18.73
CA GLU A 5 24.68 30.65 -18.23
C GLU A 5 23.59 29.88 -18.96
N LEU A 6 22.77 29.14 -18.23
CA LEU A 6 21.52 28.57 -18.73
C LEU A 6 20.35 29.54 -18.46
N THR A 7 19.99 30.28 -19.51
CA THR A 7 18.81 31.16 -19.56
C THR A 7 17.53 30.31 -19.62
N VAL A 8 16.72 30.36 -18.58
CA VAL A 8 15.37 29.79 -18.55
C VAL A 8 14.39 30.83 -19.07
N GLN A 9 13.80 30.59 -20.22
CA GLN A 9 12.76 31.43 -20.82
C GLN A 9 11.40 31.10 -20.22
N PHE A 10 10.82 32.03 -19.45
CA PHE A 10 9.44 31.93 -18.96
C PHE A 10 8.48 32.62 -19.96
N SER A 11 7.53 31.86 -20.48
CA SER A 11 6.36 32.43 -21.17
C SER A 11 5.34 32.90 -20.15
N VAL A 12 5.09 34.20 -20.10
CA VAL A 12 4.07 34.83 -19.26
C VAL A 12 2.78 34.92 -20.08
N CYS A 13 1.75 34.13 -19.70
CA CYS A 13 0.37 34.37 -20.14
C CYS A 13 -0.29 35.34 -19.17
N ILE A 14 -0.65 36.53 -19.66
CA ILE A 14 -1.34 37.59 -18.92
C ILE A 14 -2.83 37.24 -18.87
N PHE A 15 -3.35 36.99 -17.66
CA PHE A 15 -4.79 37.12 -17.37
C PHE A 15 -5.02 38.36 -16.51
N SER A 16 -5.80 39.27 -17.05
CA SER A 16 -6.22 40.53 -16.43
C SER A 16 -7.34 40.33 -15.41
N CYS A 17 -7.28 41.12 -14.33
CA CYS A 17 -8.26 41.37 -13.27
C CYS A 17 -8.23 40.42 -12.07
N LEU A 18 -7.35 40.75 -11.11
CA LEU A 18 -7.61 40.72 -9.65
C LEU A 18 -6.48 41.43 -8.90
N HIS A 19 -6.82 42.12 -7.79
CA HIS A 19 -5.98 43.04 -7.06
C HIS A 19 -4.56 42.51 -6.74
N PRO A 20 -3.49 43.35 -6.94
CA PRO A 20 -2.09 42.86 -6.94
C PRO A 20 -1.51 42.51 -5.57
N VAL A 21 -2.18 42.83 -4.46
CA VAL A 21 -1.60 42.68 -3.12
C VAL A 21 -1.72 41.27 -2.55
N HIS A 22 -2.75 40.50 -2.91
CA HIS A 22 -2.92 39.10 -2.42
C HIS A 22 -2.12 38.08 -3.20
N LEU A 23 -1.86 38.30 -4.47
CA LEU A 23 -1.04 37.38 -5.31
C LEU A 23 0.44 37.44 -4.91
N CYS A 24 0.96 38.59 -4.54
CA CYS A 24 2.37 38.73 -4.13
C CYS A 24 2.67 38.03 -2.80
N ALA A 25 1.72 38.04 -1.85
CA ALA A 25 1.88 37.34 -0.57
C ALA A 25 1.86 35.81 -0.71
N MET A 26 1.01 35.24 -1.57
CA MET A 26 0.98 33.79 -1.83
C MET A 26 2.23 33.30 -2.58
N TRP A 27 2.76 34.09 -3.52
CA TRP A 27 3.99 33.78 -4.24
C TRP A 27 5.23 33.85 -3.34
N LEU A 28 5.31 34.84 -2.47
CA LEU A 28 6.38 34.95 -1.48
C LEU A 28 6.32 33.83 -0.44
N TYR A 29 5.12 33.39 -0.01
CA TYR A 29 4.96 32.28 0.90
C TYR A 29 5.35 30.93 0.24
N SER A 30 4.97 30.74 -1.02
CA SER A 30 5.34 29.55 -1.80
C SER A 30 6.85 29.51 -2.10
N LEU A 31 7.48 30.68 -2.40
CA LEU A 31 8.91 30.78 -2.66
C LEU A 31 9.75 30.60 -1.40
N VAL A 32 9.31 31.12 -0.24
CA VAL A 32 9.98 30.93 1.04
C VAL A 32 9.89 29.49 1.52
N LEU A 33 8.77 28.80 1.28
CA LEU A 33 8.63 27.36 1.56
C LEU A 33 9.49 26.47 0.63
N CYS A 34 9.67 26.88 -0.62
CA CYS A 34 10.52 26.17 -1.58
C CYS A 34 12.03 26.36 -1.28
N LEU A 35 12.43 27.52 -0.76
CA LEU A 35 13.83 27.83 -0.40
C LEU A 35 14.23 27.30 0.98
N ALA A 36 13.28 27.00 1.87
CA ALA A 36 13.57 26.55 3.22
C ALA A 36 13.92 25.04 3.30
N GLY A 37 13.69 24.23 2.26
CA GLY A 37 14.00 22.80 2.26
C GLY A 37 13.34 22.00 3.42
N VAL A 38 12.35 22.58 4.10
CA VAL A 38 11.67 21.95 5.24
C VAL A 38 10.74 20.86 4.70
N ARG A 39 11.29 19.68 4.53
CA ARG A 39 10.51 18.44 4.35
C ARG A 39 9.76 18.19 5.67
N TRP A 40 8.52 18.67 5.76
CA TRP A 40 7.63 18.32 6.87
C TRP A 40 7.34 16.81 6.80
N LYS A 41 8.16 16.02 7.48
CA LYS A 41 7.86 14.59 7.64
C LYS A 41 6.73 14.45 8.66
N SER A 42 5.74 13.61 8.35
CA SER A 42 4.72 13.24 9.32
C SER A 42 5.39 12.57 10.54
N THR A 43 4.95 12.94 11.74
CA THR A 43 5.45 12.33 12.98
C THR A 43 4.75 10.99 13.23
N VAL A 44 5.47 10.07 13.86
CA VAL A 44 4.89 8.80 14.33
C VAL A 44 3.94 9.09 15.48
N GLN A 45 2.74 8.53 15.40
CA GLN A 45 1.70 8.54 16.42
C GLN A 45 1.39 7.10 16.82
N PHE A 46 0.80 6.90 18.00
CA PHE A 46 0.43 5.59 18.51
C PHE A 46 -1.05 5.58 18.85
N ALA A 47 -1.76 4.59 18.32
CA ALA A 47 -3.16 4.34 18.65
C ALA A 47 -3.26 3.22 19.66
N SER A 48 -3.86 3.51 20.82
CA SER A 48 -4.18 2.50 21.84
C SER A 48 -5.47 1.78 21.50
N ARG A 49 -5.50 0.48 21.72
CA ARG A 49 -6.65 -0.39 21.49
C ARG A 49 -6.93 -1.20 22.75
N PRO A 50 -8.21 -1.39 23.16
CA PRO A 50 -8.52 -2.27 24.28
C PRO A 50 -7.97 -3.68 24.03
N ASP A 51 -7.20 -4.20 24.98
CA ASP A 51 -6.65 -5.58 24.99
C ASP A 51 -5.82 -5.99 23.76
N LEU A 52 -5.35 -5.02 22.97
CA LEU A 52 -4.52 -5.25 21.77
C LEU A 52 -3.26 -4.36 21.78
N PRO A 53 -2.18 -4.81 21.16
CA PRO A 53 -0.95 -4.02 21.00
C PRO A 53 -1.23 -2.66 20.33
N LYS A 54 -0.51 -1.61 20.73
CA LYS A 54 -0.63 -0.29 20.11
C LYS A 54 -0.10 -0.33 18.68
N LEU A 55 -0.80 0.38 17.80
CA LEU A 55 -0.38 0.58 16.43
C LEU A 55 0.34 1.91 16.25
N ALA A 56 1.51 1.86 15.64
CA ALA A 56 2.23 3.03 15.16
C ALA A 56 1.72 3.44 13.78
N TYR A 57 1.45 4.72 13.60
CA TYR A 57 0.98 5.26 12.32
C TYR A 57 1.50 6.66 12.05
N LYS A 58 1.44 7.07 10.79
CA LYS A 58 1.66 8.43 10.33
C LYS A 58 0.46 8.86 9.49
N ARG A 59 -0.08 10.04 9.79
CA ARG A 59 -1.26 10.58 9.10
C ARG A 59 -1.00 12.00 8.62
N VAL A 60 -1.38 12.26 7.38
CA VAL A 60 -1.52 13.60 6.82
C VAL A 60 -3.01 13.84 6.61
N LYS A 61 -3.54 14.91 7.21
CA LYS A 61 -4.93 15.31 6.97
C LYS A 61 -5.05 15.99 5.60
N GLY A 62 -6.16 15.81 4.94
CA GLY A 62 -6.43 16.37 3.62
C GLY A 62 -7.84 16.07 3.14
N LYS A 63 -8.12 16.38 1.87
CA LYS A 63 -9.41 16.13 1.22
C LYS A 63 -9.62 14.65 0.91
N SER A 64 -10.87 14.26 0.71
CA SER A 64 -11.29 12.95 0.21
C SER A 64 -11.16 12.87 -1.33
N PRO A 65 -10.98 11.65 -1.93
CA PRO A 65 -10.71 10.41 -1.21
C PRO A 65 -9.34 10.42 -0.54
N GLY A 66 -9.25 9.80 0.64
CA GLY A 66 -7.97 9.57 1.30
C GLY A 66 -7.30 8.30 0.80
N VAL A 67 -6.03 8.12 1.15
CA VAL A 67 -5.24 6.92 0.82
C VAL A 67 -4.81 6.21 2.09
N VAL A 68 -4.93 4.89 2.16
CA VAL A 68 -4.36 4.06 3.23
C VAL A 68 -3.39 3.07 2.61
N PHE A 69 -2.13 3.10 3.05
CA PHE A 69 -1.09 2.19 2.58
C PHE A 69 -0.93 0.99 3.52
N LEU A 70 -1.04 -0.21 2.96
CA LEU A 70 -0.91 -1.49 3.63
C LEU A 70 0.43 -2.15 3.21
N PRO A 71 1.44 -2.18 4.10
CA PRO A 71 2.76 -2.74 3.77
C PRO A 71 2.73 -4.26 3.58
N GLY A 72 3.83 -4.82 3.06
CA GLY A 72 4.05 -6.26 2.96
C GLY A 72 4.55 -6.88 4.26
N TYR A 73 4.69 -8.21 4.26
CA TYR A 73 5.28 -8.99 5.37
C TYR A 73 6.68 -8.49 5.72
N ALA A 74 6.96 -8.36 7.01
CA ALA A 74 8.23 -7.85 7.55
C ALA A 74 8.66 -6.47 7.00
N SER A 75 7.71 -5.71 6.44
CA SER A 75 7.90 -4.33 5.96
C SER A 75 7.31 -3.34 6.97
N ASN A 76 7.45 -2.04 6.70
CA ASN A 76 6.94 -1.00 7.58
C ASN A 76 6.47 0.25 6.83
N MET A 77 5.86 1.18 7.56
CA MET A 77 5.30 2.43 7.04
C MET A 77 6.34 3.42 6.47
N ASN A 78 7.64 3.15 6.58
CA ASN A 78 8.72 4.02 6.09
C ASN A 78 9.34 3.47 4.78
N GLY A 79 8.74 2.45 4.16
CA GLY A 79 9.19 1.93 2.87
C GLY A 79 9.03 2.95 1.74
N GLN A 80 9.84 2.80 0.68
CA GLN A 80 9.89 3.74 -0.46
C GLN A 80 8.53 4.03 -1.08
N LYS A 81 7.67 3.00 -1.26
CA LYS A 81 6.30 3.17 -1.79
C LYS A 81 5.44 4.03 -0.86
N ALA A 82 5.50 3.77 0.44
CA ALA A 82 4.72 4.49 1.46
C ALA A 82 5.15 5.96 1.56
N GLU A 83 6.45 6.24 1.50
CA GLU A 83 6.97 7.62 1.52
C GLU A 83 6.64 8.38 0.23
N ALA A 84 6.76 7.74 -0.93
CA ALA A 84 6.41 8.35 -2.21
C ALA A 84 4.91 8.70 -2.30
N LEU A 85 4.03 7.82 -1.77
CA LEU A 85 2.61 8.09 -1.68
C LEU A 85 2.30 9.23 -0.72
N GLU A 86 2.99 9.33 0.42
CA GLU A 86 2.78 10.48 1.32
C GLU A 86 3.17 11.80 0.65
N GLU A 87 4.30 11.83 -0.05
CA GLU A 87 4.74 13.02 -0.79
C GLU A 87 3.73 13.42 -1.87
N PHE A 88 3.25 12.44 -2.64
CA PHE A 88 2.24 12.64 -3.68
C PHE A 88 0.91 13.15 -3.11
N CYS A 89 0.30 12.45 -2.14
CA CYS A 89 -0.97 12.87 -1.54
C CYS A 89 -0.87 14.25 -0.92
N ARG A 90 0.25 14.55 -0.25
CA ARG A 90 0.52 15.85 0.34
C ARG A 90 0.58 16.96 -0.72
N SER A 91 1.20 16.71 -1.87
CA SER A 91 1.31 17.67 -2.97
C SER A 91 -0.04 18.05 -3.57
N LEU A 92 -0.98 17.11 -3.59
CA LEU A 92 -2.36 17.31 -4.08
C LEU A 92 -3.35 17.72 -2.99
N GLY A 93 -2.93 17.73 -1.72
CA GLY A 93 -3.78 18.06 -0.58
C GLY A 93 -4.76 16.95 -0.18
N HIS A 94 -4.52 15.69 -0.59
CA HIS A 94 -5.30 14.53 -0.16
C HIS A 94 -4.81 13.97 1.16
N SER A 95 -5.73 13.38 1.95
CA SER A 95 -5.36 12.70 3.17
C SER A 95 -4.64 11.38 2.87
N ILE A 96 -3.68 11.01 3.72
CA ILE A 96 -3.03 9.72 3.67
C ILE A 96 -2.71 9.21 5.07
N LEU A 97 -2.90 7.92 5.29
CA LEU A 97 -2.47 7.20 6.46
C LEU A 97 -1.60 6.01 6.04
N ARG A 98 -0.48 5.84 6.71
CA ARG A 98 0.40 4.68 6.64
C ARG A 98 0.74 4.23 8.04
N PHE A 99 0.80 2.93 8.28
CA PHE A 99 0.92 2.36 9.62
C PHE A 99 1.71 1.05 9.58
N ASP A 100 2.09 0.60 10.75
CA ASP A 100 2.70 -0.70 10.95
C ASP A 100 1.69 -1.65 11.60
N TYR A 101 1.58 -2.88 11.09
CA TYR A 101 0.76 -3.91 11.73
C TYR A 101 1.34 -4.31 13.09
N THR A 102 0.56 -4.96 13.92
CA THR A 102 1.03 -5.64 15.13
C THR A 102 2.26 -6.49 14.82
N GLY A 103 3.33 -6.28 15.58
CA GLY A 103 4.62 -6.98 15.40
C GLY A 103 5.50 -6.44 14.27
N HIS A 104 5.10 -5.37 13.56
CA HIS A 104 5.89 -4.74 12.51
C HIS A 104 6.38 -3.35 12.92
N GLY A 105 7.54 -2.96 12.37
CA GLY A 105 8.06 -1.60 12.45
C GLY A 105 8.10 -1.04 13.88
N ALA A 106 7.35 0.04 14.12
CA ALA A 106 7.25 0.72 15.42
C ALA A 106 6.00 0.32 16.22
N SER A 107 5.13 -0.55 15.70
CA SER A 107 3.99 -1.10 16.44
C SER A 107 4.44 -2.12 17.48
N GLU A 108 3.65 -2.23 18.56
CA GLU A 108 3.88 -3.25 19.60
C GLU A 108 3.55 -4.66 19.08
N GLY A 109 3.99 -5.68 19.80
CA GLY A 109 3.77 -7.10 19.48
C GLY A 109 5.01 -7.76 18.88
N VAL A 110 4.87 -9.04 18.50
CA VAL A 110 5.94 -9.86 17.94
C VAL A 110 5.52 -10.38 16.58
N LEU A 111 6.37 -10.19 15.57
CA LEU A 111 6.09 -10.61 14.19
C LEU A 111 5.75 -12.10 14.07
N ALA A 112 6.50 -12.95 14.78
CA ALA A 112 6.31 -14.40 14.74
C ALA A 112 4.96 -14.87 15.32
N GLU A 113 4.29 -14.04 16.13
CA GLU A 113 2.97 -14.31 16.71
C GLU A 113 1.83 -13.72 15.85
N GLY A 114 2.18 -12.93 14.83
CA GLY A 114 1.22 -12.33 13.92
C GLY A 114 0.51 -13.35 13.03
N THR A 115 -0.74 -13.07 12.67
CA THR A 115 -1.56 -13.88 11.75
C THR A 115 -2.27 -12.98 10.75
N ILE A 116 -2.80 -13.55 9.67
CA ILE A 116 -3.64 -12.80 8.70
C ILE A 116 -4.83 -12.16 9.41
N GLY A 117 -5.47 -12.90 10.34
CA GLY A 117 -6.61 -12.39 11.11
C GLY A 117 -6.24 -11.26 12.06
N THR A 118 -5.06 -11.32 12.70
CA THR A 118 -4.56 -10.24 13.55
C THR A 118 -4.34 -8.97 12.72
N TRP A 119 -3.61 -9.07 11.61
CA TRP A 119 -3.34 -7.92 10.74
C TRP A 119 -4.59 -7.39 10.03
N LYS A 120 -5.54 -8.28 9.68
CA LYS A 120 -6.86 -7.85 9.21
C LYS A 120 -7.58 -6.98 10.25
N LYS A 121 -7.55 -7.36 11.55
CA LYS A 121 -8.13 -6.54 12.64
C LYS A 121 -7.42 -5.19 12.77
N ASP A 122 -6.10 -5.15 12.57
CA ASP A 122 -5.34 -3.90 12.57
C ASP A 122 -5.82 -2.96 11.47
N VAL A 123 -6.01 -3.47 10.24
CA VAL A 123 -6.52 -2.64 9.13
C VAL A 123 -7.95 -2.18 9.38
N LEU A 124 -8.82 -3.06 9.88
CA LEU A 124 -10.19 -2.69 10.23
C LEU A 124 -10.21 -1.56 11.27
N PHE A 125 -9.39 -1.66 12.31
CA PHE A 125 -9.25 -0.58 13.30
C PHE A 125 -8.80 0.75 12.65
N VAL A 126 -7.82 0.70 11.73
CA VAL A 126 -7.37 1.89 10.99
C VAL A 126 -8.52 2.51 10.20
N LEU A 127 -9.32 1.70 9.50
CA LEU A 127 -10.45 2.18 8.71
C LEU A 127 -11.61 2.70 9.56
N ASP A 128 -11.84 2.09 10.70
CA ASP A 128 -12.96 2.44 11.56
C ASP A 128 -12.67 3.66 12.46
N GLU A 129 -11.41 3.80 12.96
CA GLU A 129 -11.06 4.75 14.02
C GLU A 129 -10.09 5.86 13.59
N LEU A 130 -9.27 5.63 12.54
CA LEU A 130 -8.18 6.56 12.23
C LEU A 130 -8.38 7.35 10.94
N VAL A 131 -9.33 6.99 10.09
CA VAL A 131 -9.62 7.68 8.83
C VAL A 131 -11.10 8.01 8.70
N GLU A 132 -11.41 9.03 7.91
CA GLU A 132 -12.77 9.51 7.68
C GLU A 132 -13.19 9.24 6.23
N GLY A 133 -14.40 8.74 6.03
CA GLY A 133 -14.95 8.45 4.70
C GLY A 133 -14.28 7.30 3.96
N PRO A 134 -14.70 7.06 2.70
CA PRO A 134 -14.12 6.01 1.87
C PRO A 134 -12.68 6.31 1.46
N GLN A 135 -11.83 5.28 1.45
CA GLN A 135 -10.40 5.37 1.16
C GLN A 135 -10.00 4.61 -0.09
N ILE A 136 -8.99 5.07 -0.80
CA ILE A 136 -8.24 4.26 -1.74
C ILE A 136 -7.26 3.41 -0.93
N LEU A 137 -7.44 2.09 -0.93
CA LEU A 137 -6.56 1.16 -0.24
C LEU A 137 -5.43 0.73 -1.18
N VAL A 138 -4.19 0.93 -0.77
CA VAL A 138 -3.00 0.55 -1.54
C VAL A 138 -2.26 -0.55 -0.81
N GLY A 139 -2.37 -1.79 -1.28
CA GLY A 139 -1.81 -2.97 -0.63
C GLY A 139 -0.63 -3.57 -1.40
N SER A 140 0.50 -3.79 -0.71
CA SER A 140 1.69 -4.43 -1.30
C SER A 140 1.90 -5.84 -0.76
N SER A 141 2.06 -6.84 -1.64
CA SER A 141 2.28 -8.24 -1.27
C SER A 141 1.18 -8.78 -0.36
N ILE A 142 1.49 -9.21 0.87
CA ILE A 142 0.49 -9.62 1.87
C ILE A 142 -0.48 -8.49 2.22
N GLY A 143 -0.03 -7.23 2.15
CA GLY A 143 -0.91 -6.06 2.29
C GLY A 143 -1.97 -5.98 1.20
N GLY A 144 -1.69 -6.49 0.00
CA GLY A 144 -2.68 -6.65 -1.07
C GLY A 144 -3.74 -7.72 -0.73
N TRP A 145 -3.35 -8.79 -0.05
CA TRP A 145 -4.32 -9.77 0.45
C TRP A 145 -5.20 -9.18 1.55
N LEU A 146 -4.60 -8.51 2.54
CA LEU A 146 -5.33 -7.82 3.60
C LEU A 146 -6.27 -6.75 3.03
N MET A 147 -5.85 -6.02 2.00
CA MET A 147 -6.67 -5.05 1.26
C MET A 147 -7.97 -5.69 0.74
N LEU A 148 -7.88 -6.85 0.10
CA LEU A 148 -9.07 -7.57 -0.38
C LEU A 148 -9.98 -7.97 0.78
N LEU A 149 -9.42 -8.54 1.85
CA LEU A 149 -10.18 -8.98 3.03
C LEU A 149 -10.94 -7.84 3.73
N VAL A 150 -10.32 -6.66 3.81
CA VAL A 150 -10.99 -5.52 4.47
C VAL A 150 -11.96 -4.80 3.54
N ALA A 151 -11.71 -4.77 2.24
CA ALA A 151 -12.68 -4.25 1.27
C ALA A 151 -13.97 -5.08 1.25
N ILE A 152 -13.87 -6.40 1.41
CA ILE A 152 -15.05 -7.28 1.59
C ILE A 152 -15.78 -6.95 2.91
N ALA A 153 -15.04 -6.69 3.99
CA ALA A 153 -15.61 -6.45 5.33
C ALA A 153 -16.14 -5.02 5.53
N ARG A 154 -15.63 -4.04 4.77
CA ARG A 154 -15.99 -2.62 4.84
C ARG A 154 -16.13 -2.00 3.44
N PRO A 155 -17.08 -2.45 2.63
CA PRO A 155 -17.27 -1.90 1.28
C PRO A 155 -17.58 -0.40 1.32
N GLU A 156 -18.28 0.08 2.33
CA GLU A 156 -18.63 1.50 2.54
C GLU A 156 -17.41 2.40 2.90
N LYS A 157 -16.32 1.79 3.36
CA LYS A 157 -15.06 2.50 3.68
C LYS A 157 -14.04 2.40 2.53
N THR A 158 -14.40 1.77 1.44
CA THR A 158 -13.49 1.45 0.32
C THR A 158 -13.94 2.17 -0.95
N ALA A 159 -13.18 3.18 -1.37
CA ALA A 159 -13.45 3.93 -2.61
C ALA A 159 -12.85 3.24 -3.84
N ALA A 160 -11.63 2.71 -3.73
CA ALA A 160 -10.95 1.96 -4.77
C ALA A 160 -9.81 1.11 -4.17
N LEU A 161 -9.28 0.17 -4.95
CA LEU A 161 -8.16 -0.70 -4.57
C LEU A 161 -7.00 -0.57 -5.54
N VAL A 162 -5.77 -0.53 -5.00
CA VAL A 162 -4.54 -0.66 -5.77
C VAL A 162 -3.68 -1.77 -5.16
N GLY A 163 -3.60 -2.92 -5.82
CA GLY A 163 -2.78 -4.04 -5.41
C GLY A 163 -1.42 -4.04 -6.11
N ILE A 164 -0.34 -4.15 -5.35
CA ILE A 164 1.04 -4.20 -5.86
C ILE A 164 1.64 -5.55 -5.49
N ALA A 165 1.92 -6.40 -6.50
CA ALA A 165 2.40 -7.77 -6.30
C ALA A 165 1.54 -8.52 -5.26
N THR A 166 0.21 -8.45 -5.41
CA THR A 166 -0.78 -8.96 -4.45
C THR A 166 -0.60 -10.45 -4.20
N ALA A 167 -0.40 -10.83 -2.91
CA ALA A 167 -0.10 -12.20 -2.49
C ALA A 167 -1.33 -12.96 -1.96
N ALA A 168 -2.51 -12.73 -2.55
CA ALA A 168 -3.75 -13.38 -2.12
C ALA A 168 -3.62 -14.91 -2.11
N ASP A 169 -3.88 -15.53 -0.98
CA ASP A 169 -3.83 -17.01 -0.73
C ASP A 169 -2.45 -17.67 -1.01
N HIS A 170 -1.47 -16.90 -1.51
CA HIS A 170 -0.24 -17.45 -2.07
C HIS A 170 0.54 -18.31 -1.08
N ILE A 171 0.73 -17.83 0.15
CA ILE A 171 1.49 -18.57 1.16
C ILE A 171 0.84 -19.93 1.50
N VAL A 172 -0.49 -19.96 1.56
CA VAL A 172 -1.26 -21.18 1.83
C VAL A 172 -1.18 -22.15 0.64
N THR A 173 -1.40 -21.63 -0.57
CA THR A 173 -1.39 -22.47 -1.78
C THR A 173 0.00 -23.02 -2.08
N SER A 174 1.05 -22.23 -1.84
CA SER A 174 2.44 -22.65 -2.01
C SER A 174 2.82 -23.76 -1.03
N PHE A 175 2.45 -23.63 0.25
CA PHE A 175 2.68 -24.69 1.22
C PHE A 175 1.93 -25.98 0.83
N LYS A 176 0.65 -25.87 0.44
CA LYS A 176 -0.17 -27.02 0.01
C LYS A 176 0.35 -27.70 -1.27
N ALA A 177 1.04 -26.96 -2.12
CA ALA A 177 1.64 -27.51 -3.35
C ALA A 177 2.95 -28.29 -3.11
N LEU A 178 3.54 -28.22 -1.92
CA LEU A 178 4.74 -29.00 -1.58
C LEU A 178 4.41 -30.50 -1.56
N PRO A 179 5.39 -31.38 -1.90
CA PRO A 179 5.25 -32.82 -1.72
C PRO A 179 4.87 -33.20 -0.28
N LEU A 180 4.09 -34.25 -0.12
CA LEU A 180 3.55 -34.64 1.20
C LEU A 180 4.65 -34.88 2.24
N GLU A 181 5.75 -35.52 1.82
CA GLU A 181 6.90 -35.80 2.68
C GLU A 181 7.54 -34.51 3.20
N VAL A 182 7.71 -33.53 2.31
CA VAL A 182 8.28 -32.22 2.65
C VAL A 182 7.35 -31.44 3.60
N ARG A 183 6.03 -31.49 3.37
CA ARG A 183 5.07 -30.87 4.29
C ARG A 183 5.13 -31.48 5.68
N LYS A 184 5.21 -32.81 5.79
CA LYS A 184 5.35 -33.52 7.08
C LYS A 184 6.60 -33.12 7.83
N GLU A 185 7.73 -32.92 7.15
CA GLU A 185 8.95 -32.44 7.79
C GLU A 185 8.77 -31.04 8.41
N PHE A 186 8.08 -30.11 7.72
CA PHE A 186 7.80 -28.80 8.26
C PHE A 186 6.76 -28.83 9.38
N GLU A 187 5.75 -29.71 9.27
CA GLU A 187 4.76 -29.92 10.34
C GLU A 187 5.42 -30.45 11.62
N GLU A 188 6.37 -31.39 11.50
CA GLU A 188 7.15 -31.92 12.63
C GLU A 188 8.10 -30.86 13.23
N LYS A 189 8.67 -29.98 12.41
CA LYS A 189 9.51 -28.84 12.87
C LYS A 189 8.69 -27.71 13.46
N GLY A 190 7.38 -27.64 13.20
CA GLY A 190 6.48 -26.58 13.66
C GLY A 190 6.54 -25.31 12.84
N GLU A 191 7.42 -25.20 11.86
CA GLU A 191 7.59 -24.02 11.01
C GLU A 191 7.98 -24.39 9.57
N TRP A 192 7.57 -23.55 8.62
CA TRP A 192 8.00 -23.59 7.23
C TRP A 192 8.92 -22.41 6.91
N THR A 193 10.10 -22.69 6.37
CA THR A 193 11.06 -21.68 5.93
C THR A 193 11.00 -21.50 4.43
N VAL A 194 10.85 -20.24 3.98
CA VAL A 194 10.78 -19.86 2.57
C VAL A 194 12.00 -19.01 2.23
N PRO A 195 12.85 -19.44 1.29
CA PRO A 195 13.98 -18.63 0.84
C PRO A 195 13.50 -17.26 0.30
N THR A 196 14.19 -16.21 0.67
CA THR A 196 13.93 -14.86 0.15
C THR A 196 15.18 -14.00 0.20
N LYS A 197 15.33 -13.10 -0.76
CA LYS A 197 16.39 -12.06 -0.76
C LYS A 197 16.01 -10.81 0.02
N HIS A 198 14.83 -10.81 0.64
CA HIS A 198 14.24 -9.65 1.32
C HIS A 198 14.35 -9.68 2.84
N SER A 199 14.94 -10.72 3.40
CA SER A 199 15.25 -10.87 4.82
C SER A 199 16.76 -10.92 5.00
N GLU A 200 17.28 -10.40 6.11
CA GLU A 200 18.70 -10.49 6.47
C GLU A 200 19.14 -11.94 6.68
N GLU A 201 18.25 -12.80 7.16
CA GLU A 201 18.48 -14.24 7.33
C GLU A 201 18.39 -15.04 6.01
N GLY A 202 17.99 -14.40 4.91
CA GLY A 202 17.77 -15.06 3.62
C GLY A 202 16.52 -15.95 3.55
N VAL A 203 15.71 -15.97 4.62
CA VAL A 203 14.47 -16.76 4.72
C VAL A 203 13.36 -15.98 5.42
N TYR A 204 12.11 -16.28 5.07
CA TYR A 204 10.95 -16.02 5.92
C TYR A 204 10.55 -17.29 6.65
N ARG A 205 10.06 -17.16 7.89
CA ARG A 205 9.60 -18.26 8.73
C ARG A 205 8.12 -18.11 9.00
N PHE A 206 7.36 -19.15 8.73
CA PHE A 206 5.92 -19.22 8.96
C PHE A 206 5.62 -20.40 9.88
N SER A 207 5.03 -20.14 11.04
CA SER A 207 4.60 -21.19 11.94
C SER A 207 3.46 -22.01 11.31
N MET A 208 3.29 -23.26 11.74
CA MET A 208 2.15 -24.06 11.29
C MET A 208 0.81 -23.45 11.74
N ASP A 209 0.78 -22.78 12.88
CA ASP A 209 -0.42 -22.08 13.34
C ASP A 209 -0.76 -20.88 12.48
N PHE A 210 0.25 -20.12 12.01
CA PHE A 210 0.05 -19.08 11.01
C PHE A 210 -0.58 -19.64 9.73
N LEU A 211 -0.07 -20.75 9.20
CA LEU A 211 -0.58 -21.35 7.96
C LEU A 211 -2.01 -21.84 8.10
N ARG A 212 -2.35 -22.52 9.23
CA ARG A 212 -3.71 -22.98 9.52
C ARG A 212 -4.69 -21.82 9.66
N GLU A 213 -4.27 -20.75 10.34
CA GLU A 213 -5.10 -19.56 10.52
C GLU A 213 -5.31 -18.84 9.19
N ALA A 214 -4.25 -18.70 8.37
CA ALA A 214 -4.28 -18.07 7.07
C ALA A 214 -5.26 -18.76 6.08
N GLU A 215 -5.46 -20.08 6.19
CA GLU A 215 -6.44 -20.80 5.37
C GLU A 215 -7.87 -20.27 5.51
N ASN A 216 -8.25 -19.78 6.69
CA ASN A 216 -9.57 -19.21 6.95
C ASN A 216 -9.79 -17.85 6.23
N HIS A 217 -8.73 -17.31 5.62
CA HIS A 217 -8.74 -16.03 4.95
C HIS A 217 -8.51 -16.13 3.44
N CYS A 218 -8.54 -17.34 2.87
CA CYS A 218 -8.42 -17.53 1.42
C CYS A 218 -9.62 -16.94 0.69
N VAL A 219 -9.35 -16.20 -0.39
CA VAL A 219 -10.37 -15.48 -1.19
C VAL A 219 -10.44 -15.93 -2.65
N LEU A 220 -9.46 -16.71 -3.12
CA LEU A 220 -9.39 -17.13 -4.52
C LEU A 220 -10.18 -18.43 -4.84
N GLN A 221 -10.98 -18.91 -3.89
CA GLN A 221 -11.77 -20.15 -4.08
C GLN A 221 -13.16 -19.87 -4.68
N GLY A 222 -13.55 -18.61 -4.82
CA GLY A 222 -14.85 -18.21 -5.35
C GLY A 222 -14.86 -16.74 -5.80
N PRO A 223 -16.04 -16.20 -6.16
CA PRO A 223 -16.19 -14.80 -6.50
C PRO A 223 -15.82 -13.89 -5.32
N ILE A 224 -15.10 -12.82 -5.61
CA ILE A 224 -14.69 -11.80 -4.62
C ILE A 224 -15.69 -10.64 -4.70
N PRO A 225 -16.54 -10.41 -3.66
CA PRO A 225 -17.63 -9.45 -3.69
C PRO A 225 -17.16 -8.00 -3.50
N ILE A 226 -16.25 -7.56 -4.37
CA ILE A 226 -15.73 -6.18 -4.43
C ILE A 226 -16.26 -5.55 -5.71
N THR A 227 -16.88 -4.38 -5.61
CA THR A 227 -17.54 -3.68 -6.71
C THR A 227 -16.93 -2.32 -7.03
N CYS A 228 -16.05 -1.79 -6.18
CA CYS A 228 -15.31 -0.55 -6.45
C CYS A 228 -14.22 -0.74 -7.52
N PRO A 229 -13.67 0.35 -8.10
CA PRO A 229 -12.55 0.28 -9.04
C PRO A 229 -11.33 -0.44 -8.45
N VAL A 230 -10.67 -1.29 -9.24
CA VAL A 230 -9.49 -2.07 -8.82
C VAL A 230 -8.37 -1.93 -9.85
N ARG A 231 -7.16 -1.69 -9.39
CA ARG A 231 -5.94 -1.69 -10.20
C ARG A 231 -4.92 -2.64 -9.59
N LEU A 232 -4.41 -3.56 -10.37
CA LEU A 232 -3.43 -4.55 -9.95
C LEU A 232 -2.14 -4.34 -10.74
N ILE A 233 -1.03 -4.08 -10.07
CA ILE A 233 0.28 -3.87 -10.67
C ILE A 233 1.19 -5.02 -10.25
N HIS A 234 1.78 -5.76 -11.21
CA HIS A 234 2.62 -6.90 -10.91
C HIS A 234 3.85 -6.98 -11.82
N GLY A 235 4.97 -7.41 -11.26
CA GLY A 235 6.20 -7.64 -11.99
C GLY A 235 6.25 -9.03 -12.61
N LEU A 236 6.63 -9.15 -13.89
CA LEU A 236 6.82 -10.46 -14.53
C LEU A 236 8.07 -11.20 -14.06
N LYS A 237 8.98 -10.50 -13.36
CA LYS A 237 10.18 -11.08 -12.73
C LYS A 237 10.03 -11.23 -11.21
N ASP A 238 8.80 -11.27 -10.73
CA ASP A 238 8.50 -11.56 -9.33
C ASP A 238 8.77 -13.04 -9.05
N GLU A 239 9.80 -13.30 -8.22
CA GLU A 239 10.22 -14.64 -7.81
C GLU A 239 9.57 -15.07 -6.50
N ASP A 240 8.98 -14.14 -5.73
CA ASP A 240 8.33 -14.43 -4.45
C ASP A 240 6.85 -14.73 -4.61
N VAL A 241 6.13 -13.96 -5.46
CA VAL A 241 4.70 -14.12 -5.73
C VAL A 241 4.47 -14.16 -7.24
N PRO A 242 3.97 -15.27 -7.79
CA PRO A 242 3.70 -15.37 -9.22
C PRO A 242 2.65 -14.33 -9.68
N TRP A 243 2.95 -13.59 -10.75
CA TRP A 243 2.05 -12.56 -11.31
C TRP A 243 0.66 -13.09 -11.67
N HIS A 244 0.52 -14.39 -11.92
CA HIS A 244 -0.75 -15.07 -12.15
C HIS A 244 -1.74 -14.91 -10.99
N ILE A 245 -1.27 -14.66 -9.76
CA ILE A 245 -2.14 -14.36 -8.62
C ILE A 245 -2.96 -13.10 -8.87
N SER A 246 -2.33 -12.03 -9.42
CA SER A 246 -3.08 -10.83 -9.79
C SER A 246 -4.12 -11.09 -10.88
N MET A 247 -3.82 -11.95 -11.84
CA MET A 247 -4.82 -12.37 -12.85
C MET A 247 -5.98 -13.14 -12.21
N GLN A 248 -5.69 -14.08 -11.30
CA GLN A 248 -6.73 -14.82 -10.57
C GLN A 248 -7.61 -13.89 -9.71
N VAL A 249 -7.03 -12.87 -9.09
CA VAL A 249 -7.79 -11.84 -8.36
C VAL A 249 -8.71 -11.09 -9.33
N ALA A 250 -8.19 -10.61 -10.47
CA ALA A 250 -8.97 -9.87 -11.46
C ALA A 250 -10.14 -10.69 -12.03
N GLU A 251 -9.92 -11.99 -12.29
CA GLU A 251 -10.96 -12.90 -12.80
C GLU A 251 -12.11 -13.15 -11.80
N ARG A 252 -11.86 -13.00 -10.50
CA ARG A 252 -12.83 -13.33 -9.44
C ARG A 252 -13.53 -12.13 -8.83
N ILE A 253 -12.96 -10.93 -8.99
CA ILE A 253 -13.58 -9.69 -8.52
C ILE A 253 -14.85 -9.39 -9.31
N LEU A 254 -15.93 -9.02 -8.59
CA LEU A 254 -17.23 -8.70 -9.21
C LEU A 254 -17.30 -7.28 -9.78
N SER A 255 -16.30 -6.43 -9.56
CA SER A 255 -16.23 -5.10 -10.16
C SER A 255 -16.10 -5.19 -11.69
N ASN A 256 -16.80 -4.31 -12.39
CA ASN A 256 -16.67 -4.14 -13.84
C ASN A 256 -15.50 -3.20 -14.23
N ASP A 257 -14.80 -2.63 -13.24
CA ASP A 257 -13.71 -1.68 -13.41
C ASP A 257 -12.43 -2.24 -12.79
N VAL A 258 -11.80 -3.16 -13.52
CA VAL A 258 -10.59 -3.87 -13.08
C VAL A 258 -9.53 -3.82 -14.16
N ASP A 259 -8.36 -3.25 -13.86
CA ASP A 259 -7.20 -3.29 -14.73
C ASP A 259 -6.03 -4.04 -14.09
N VAL A 260 -5.32 -4.81 -14.91
CA VAL A 260 -4.07 -5.49 -14.51
C VAL A 260 -2.92 -4.94 -15.36
N ILE A 261 -1.91 -4.40 -14.70
CA ILE A 261 -0.72 -3.82 -15.32
C ILE A 261 0.48 -4.72 -15.02
N LEU A 262 1.00 -5.38 -16.05
CA LEU A 262 2.15 -6.26 -15.94
C LEU A 262 3.44 -5.54 -16.37
N ARG A 263 4.39 -5.43 -15.44
CA ARG A 263 5.70 -4.81 -15.68
C ARG A 263 6.72 -5.87 -16.05
N ARG A 264 7.20 -5.84 -17.31
CA ARG A 264 8.15 -6.85 -17.84
C ARG A 264 9.40 -7.03 -17.00
N GLN A 265 9.97 -5.95 -16.47
CA GLN A 265 11.19 -5.97 -15.66
C GLN A 265 10.92 -5.83 -14.15
N GLY A 266 9.64 -5.69 -13.76
CA GLY A 266 9.25 -5.55 -12.35
C GLY A 266 9.58 -6.81 -11.56
N GLN A 267 10.12 -6.61 -10.36
CA GLN A 267 10.39 -7.62 -9.34
C GLN A 267 9.35 -7.50 -8.23
N HIS A 268 9.40 -8.38 -7.22
CA HIS A 268 8.43 -8.41 -6.12
C HIS A 268 8.23 -7.06 -5.42
N ARG A 269 9.30 -6.39 -5.07
CA ARG A 269 9.19 -5.11 -4.33
C ARG A 269 8.56 -3.98 -5.13
N MET A 270 8.59 -4.01 -6.46
CA MET A 270 8.04 -2.93 -7.31
C MET A 270 8.41 -1.54 -6.76
N SER A 271 9.69 -1.33 -6.46
CA SER A 271 10.21 -0.13 -5.80
C SER A 271 11.28 0.61 -6.60
N GLU A 272 11.54 0.19 -7.83
CA GLU A 272 12.34 0.97 -8.76
C GLU A 272 11.60 2.29 -9.08
N LYS A 273 12.36 3.31 -9.49
CA LYS A 273 11.83 4.65 -9.77
C LYS A 273 10.61 4.64 -10.69
N ASP A 274 10.66 3.84 -11.75
CA ASP A 274 9.56 3.73 -12.72
C ASP A 274 8.37 2.95 -12.18
N ASP A 275 8.58 2.00 -11.27
CA ASP A 275 7.51 1.25 -10.63
C ASP A 275 6.74 2.16 -9.64
N ILE A 276 7.47 2.95 -8.85
CA ILE A 276 6.89 3.95 -7.95
C ILE A 276 6.10 4.99 -8.74
N LYS A 277 6.67 5.48 -9.85
CA LYS A 277 6.01 6.43 -10.74
C LYS A 277 4.71 5.87 -11.32
N LEU A 278 4.71 4.60 -11.77
CA LEU A 278 3.53 3.92 -12.25
C LEU A 278 2.45 3.82 -11.14
N MET A 279 2.83 3.42 -9.95
CA MET A 279 1.91 3.36 -8.79
C MET A 279 1.27 4.72 -8.52
N VAL A 280 2.07 5.79 -8.48
CA VAL A 280 1.58 7.16 -8.24
C VAL A 280 0.61 7.60 -9.33
N TYR A 281 0.91 7.40 -10.61
CA TYR A 281 0.01 7.74 -11.71
C TYR A 281 -1.30 6.94 -11.68
N THR A 282 -1.23 5.67 -11.31
CA THR A 282 -2.43 4.83 -11.17
C THR A 282 -3.37 5.37 -10.07
N ILE A 283 -2.80 5.88 -8.98
CA ILE A 283 -3.58 6.45 -7.88
C ILE A 283 -4.11 7.84 -8.24
N ASP A 284 -3.34 8.64 -8.97
CA ASP A 284 -3.76 9.94 -9.50
C ASP A 284 -5.00 9.80 -10.41
N ASP A 285 -4.94 8.89 -11.37
CA ASP A 285 -6.06 8.55 -12.25
C ASP A 285 -7.33 8.11 -11.47
N LEU A 286 -7.15 7.29 -10.42
CA LEU A 286 -8.26 6.88 -9.56
C LEU A 286 -8.83 8.06 -8.75
N ILE A 287 -7.99 8.95 -8.25
CA ILE A 287 -8.44 10.17 -7.54
C ILE A 287 -9.26 11.04 -8.47
N ASP A 288 -8.77 11.29 -9.68
CA ASP A 288 -9.48 12.08 -10.68
C ASP A 288 -10.82 11.45 -11.04
N LYS A 289 -10.85 10.14 -11.28
CA LYS A 289 -12.08 9.39 -11.55
C LYS A 289 -13.10 9.52 -10.42
N LEU A 290 -12.69 9.32 -9.18
CA LEU A 290 -13.56 9.34 -8.00
C LEU A 290 -14.04 10.76 -7.65
N THR A 291 -13.30 11.81 -8.03
CA THR A 291 -13.69 13.20 -7.78
C THR A 291 -14.53 13.81 -8.88
N THR A 292 -14.47 13.30 -10.11
CA THR A 292 -15.25 13.79 -11.25
C THR A 292 -16.61 13.11 -11.42
N MET A 293 -16.85 11.97 -10.75
CA MET A 293 -18.12 11.24 -10.79
C MET A 293 -19.13 11.66 -9.70
N VAL A 294 -18.82 12.71 -8.91
CA VAL A 294 -19.69 13.22 -7.83
C VAL A 294 -20.53 14.42 -8.31
#